data_8140ca1dcb22e6383b3534858d7f941e
#
_entry.id   8140ca1dcb22e6383b3534858d7f941e
#
_cell.length_a   1.000
_cell.length_b   1.000
_cell.length_c   1.000
_cell.angle_alpha   90.00
_cell.angle_beta   90.00
_cell.angle_gamma   90.00
#
_symmetry.space_group_name_H-M   'P 1'
#
loop_
_entity.id
_entity.type
_entity.pdbx_description
1 polymer ?
#
loop_
_entity_poly.entity_id
_entity_poly.type
_entity_poly.pdbx_seq_one_letter_code
_entity_poly.pdbx_strand_id
1 'polypeptide(L)'
;MKLAIKLRTRLFLSISALITVALMGLVLGVFGVMQMAKTQEALIRNNFITLDLGLKLRQTLGDQLILMLHKEPDTAELKATSEQYLKLLDEGIEHERKHNLTSGFAQARVDYVSFLEAFNQTHRQGLNLSNNNDLTNRFNALRNGLITEHKHALD
;
A
#
# COMPACT_ATOMS: atom_id res chain seq x y z
N MET A 1 -54.17 -45.61 -21.68
CA MET A 1 -53.12 -45.73 -20.60
C MET A 1 -51.72 -45.31 -20.99
N LYS A 2 -51.23 -45.50 -22.22
CA LYS A 2 -49.87 -45.10 -22.68
C LYS A 2 -49.64 -43.58 -22.76
N LEU A 3 -50.65 -42.74 -22.94
CA LEU A 3 -50.52 -41.29 -22.99
C LEU A 3 -50.28 -40.64 -21.61
N ALA A 4 -50.90 -41.17 -20.55
CA ALA A 4 -50.73 -40.69 -19.18
C ALA A 4 -49.32 -40.95 -18.62
N ILE A 5 -48.72 -42.07 -19.02
CA ILE A 5 -47.31 -42.41 -18.63
C ILE A 5 -46.33 -41.45 -19.34
N LYS A 6 -46.53 -41.14 -20.61
CA LYS A 6 -45.70 -40.18 -21.35
C LYS A 6 -45.80 -38.78 -20.79
N LEU A 7 -46.96 -38.32 -20.33
CA LEU A 7 -47.12 -37.01 -19.73
C LEU A 7 -46.43 -36.91 -18.37
N ARG A 8 -46.59 -37.89 -17.49
CA ARG A 8 -45.89 -37.97 -16.20
C ARG A 8 -44.39 -37.94 -16.36
N THR A 9 -43.84 -38.70 -17.30
CA THR A 9 -42.38 -38.79 -17.52
C THR A 9 -41.83 -37.45 -18.03
N ARG A 10 -42.55 -36.74 -18.95
CA ARG A 10 -42.16 -35.40 -19.43
C ARG A 10 -42.17 -34.36 -18.31
N LEU A 11 -43.20 -34.42 -17.45
CA LEU A 11 -43.35 -33.47 -16.34
C LEU A 11 -42.24 -33.71 -15.29
N PHE A 12 -41.91 -34.95 -15.01
CA PHE A 12 -40.85 -35.32 -14.10
C PHE A 12 -39.47 -34.90 -14.64
N LEU A 13 -39.23 -35.05 -15.93
CA LEU A 13 -37.98 -34.67 -16.60
C LEU A 13 -37.79 -33.14 -16.62
N SER A 14 -38.85 -32.38 -16.85
CA SER A 14 -38.76 -30.91 -16.83
C SER A 14 -38.55 -30.35 -15.42
N ILE A 15 -39.15 -30.91 -14.40
CA ILE A 15 -38.94 -30.51 -13.00
C ILE A 15 -37.53 -30.88 -12.55
N SER A 16 -37.05 -32.10 -12.89
CA SER A 16 -35.69 -32.53 -12.60
C SER A 16 -34.64 -31.61 -13.26
N ALA A 17 -34.85 -31.24 -14.53
CA ALA A 17 -33.98 -30.32 -15.24
C ALA A 17 -33.93 -28.94 -14.55
N LEU A 18 -35.07 -28.43 -14.11
CA LEU A 18 -35.20 -27.13 -13.44
C LEU A 18 -34.45 -27.13 -12.08
N ILE A 19 -34.62 -28.22 -11.32
CA ILE A 19 -33.91 -28.39 -10.03
C ILE A 19 -32.39 -28.49 -10.26
N THR A 20 -31.96 -29.21 -11.31
CA THR A 20 -30.53 -29.33 -11.61
C THR A 20 -29.92 -27.96 -11.99
N VAL A 21 -30.59 -27.16 -12.81
CA VAL A 21 -30.16 -25.82 -13.16
C VAL A 21 -30.10 -24.93 -11.93
N ALA A 22 -31.11 -24.97 -11.07
CA ALA A 22 -31.13 -24.20 -9.83
C ALA A 22 -30.00 -24.59 -8.88
N LEU A 23 -29.69 -25.88 -8.72
CA LEU A 23 -28.57 -26.36 -7.91
C LEU A 23 -27.22 -25.94 -8.49
N MET A 24 -27.05 -26.04 -9.82
CA MET A 24 -25.83 -25.52 -10.47
C MET A 24 -25.64 -24.01 -10.26
N GLY A 25 -26.70 -23.22 -10.40
CA GLY A 25 -26.67 -21.78 -10.14
C GLY A 25 -26.26 -21.48 -8.69
N LEU A 26 -26.79 -22.23 -7.73
CA LEU A 26 -26.47 -22.06 -6.32
C LEU A 26 -25.00 -22.39 -6.02
N VAL A 27 -24.48 -23.50 -6.57
CA VAL A 27 -23.07 -23.91 -6.41
C VAL A 27 -22.13 -22.87 -7.01
N LEU A 28 -22.42 -22.40 -8.24
CA LEU A 28 -21.62 -21.36 -8.89
C LEU A 28 -21.68 -20.04 -8.14
N GLY A 29 -22.85 -19.66 -7.61
CA GLY A 29 -23.03 -18.47 -6.78
C GLY A 29 -22.19 -18.50 -5.50
N VAL A 30 -22.26 -19.61 -4.76
CA VAL A 30 -21.46 -19.79 -3.53
C VAL A 30 -19.96 -19.76 -3.84
N PHE A 31 -19.53 -20.43 -4.90
CA PHE A 31 -18.14 -20.45 -5.31
C PHE A 31 -17.64 -19.04 -5.70
N GLY A 32 -18.45 -18.29 -6.45
CA GLY A 32 -18.17 -16.89 -6.82
C GLY A 32 -18.01 -15.99 -5.60
N VAL A 33 -18.91 -16.07 -4.62
CA VAL A 33 -18.85 -15.29 -3.38
C VAL A 33 -17.59 -15.67 -2.56
N MET A 34 -17.26 -16.96 -2.44
CA MET A 34 -16.06 -17.38 -1.72
C MET A 34 -14.78 -16.88 -2.38
N GLN A 35 -14.71 -16.87 -3.71
CA GLN A 35 -13.56 -16.36 -4.44
C GLN A 35 -13.43 -14.85 -4.29
N MET A 36 -14.55 -14.13 -4.33
CA MET A 36 -14.58 -12.68 -4.14
C MET A 36 -14.15 -12.30 -2.72
N ALA A 37 -14.58 -13.02 -1.70
CA ALA A 37 -14.18 -12.79 -0.31
C ALA A 37 -12.66 -12.96 -0.12
N LYS A 38 -12.03 -13.98 -0.69
CA LYS A 38 -10.58 -14.17 -0.63
C LYS A 38 -9.79 -13.05 -1.31
N THR A 39 -10.30 -12.56 -2.44
CA THR A 39 -9.66 -11.46 -3.17
C THR A 39 -9.75 -10.15 -2.37
N GLN A 40 -10.91 -9.89 -1.76
CA GLN A 40 -11.10 -8.71 -0.91
C GLN A 40 -10.21 -8.75 0.34
N GLU A 41 -10.09 -9.89 1.00
CA GLU A 41 -9.21 -10.04 2.15
C GLU A 41 -7.74 -9.77 1.81
N ALA A 42 -7.27 -10.25 0.65
CA ALA A 42 -5.92 -9.98 0.18
C ALA A 42 -5.69 -8.48 -0.12
N LEU A 43 -6.65 -7.81 -0.75
CA LEU A 43 -6.60 -6.37 -1.04
C LEU A 43 -6.57 -5.55 0.24
N ILE A 44 -7.46 -5.83 1.19
CA ILE A 44 -7.52 -5.13 2.49
C ILE A 44 -6.20 -5.30 3.24
N ARG A 45 -5.65 -6.50 3.29
CA ARG A 45 -4.38 -6.77 3.96
C ARG A 45 -3.21 -6.04 3.30
N ASN A 46 -3.15 -6.02 1.98
CA ASN A 46 -2.08 -5.33 1.26
C ASN A 46 -2.16 -3.81 1.46
N ASN A 47 -3.37 -3.24 1.39
CA ASN A 47 -3.58 -1.82 1.66
C ASN A 47 -3.22 -1.46 3.11
N PHE A 48 -3.54 -2.34 4.07
CA PHE A 48 -3.19 -2.12 5.47
C PHE A 48 -1.67 -2.08 5.70
N ILE A 49 -0.91 -2.97 5.04
CA ILE A 49 0.57 -2.98 5.13
C ILE A 49 1.15 -1.70 4.52
N THR A 50 0.67 -1.29 3.37
CA THR A 50 1.09 -0.04 2.72
C THR A 50 0.80 1.18 3.59
N LEU A 51 -0.38 1.20 4.23
CA LEU A 51 -0.79 2.25 5.16
C LEU A 51 0.12 2.29 6.40
N ASP A 52 0.40 1.15 7.02
CA ASP A 52 1.26 1.04 8.20
C ASP A 52 2.69 1.49 7.90
N LEU A 53 3.24 1.08 6.76
CA LEU A 53 4.56 1.54 6.31
C LEU A 53 4.58 3.05 6.07
N GLY A 54 3.55 3.60 5.42
CA GLY A 54 3.43 5.05 5.21
C GLY A 54 3.35 5.85 6.52
N LEU A 55 2.63 5.34 7.53
CA LEU A 55 2.57 5.97 8.85
C LEU A 55 3.94 5.94 9.56
N LYS A 56 4.64 4.80 9.52
CA LYS A 56 5.99 4.65 10.09
C LYS A 56 7.01 5.57 9.40
N LEU A 57 6.97 5.65 8.08
CA LEU A 57 7.81 6.57 7.31
C LEU A 57 7.56 8.02 7.70
N ARG A 58 6.30 8.42 7.82
CA ARG A 58 5.92 9.77 8.22
C ARG A 58 6.40 10.09 9.63
N GLN A 59 6.27 9.16 10.57
CA GLN A 59 6.75 9.32 11.93
C GLN A 59 8.27 9.47 11.95
N THR A 60 9.01 8.56 11.31
CA THR A 60 10.48 8.61 11.25
C THR A 60 10.98 9.90 10.58
N LEU A 61 10.30 10.38 9.53
CA LEU A 61 10.62 11.64 8.89
C LEU A 61 10.37 12.83 9.82
N GLY A 62 9.32 12.78 10.65
CA GLY A 62 9.03 13.79 11.68
C GLY A 62 10.12 13.84 12.75
N ASP A 63 10.56 12.68 13.24
CA ASP A 63 11.63 12.57 14.23
C ASP A 63 12.95 13.13 13.67
N GLN A 64 13.28 12.82 12.42
CA GLN A 64 14.44 13.40 11.74
C GLN A 64 14.37 14.91 11.59
N LEU A 65 13.18 15.46 11.28
CA LEU A 65 13.01 16.90 11.19
C LEU A 65 13.36 17.59 12.51
N ILE A 66 12.91 17.00 13.63
CA ILE A 66 13.21 17.52 14.96
C ILE A 66 14.72 17.51 15.20
N LEU A 67 15.41 16.43 14.84
CA LEU A 67 16.89 16.33 14.97
C LEU A 67 17.60 17.34 14.08
N MET A 68 17.16 17.53 12.84
CA MET A 68 17.76 18.45 11.87
C MET A 68 17.55 19.93 12.23
N LEU A 69 16.51 20.26 13.02
CA LEU A 69 16.24 21.61 13.50
C LEU A 69 17.09 22.00 14.70
N HIS A 70 17.69 21.05 15.41
CA HIS A 70 18.62 21.33 16.50
C HIS A 70 19.90 22.00 15.98
N LYS A 71 20.43 22.91 16.76
CA LYS A 71 21.61 23.70 16.39
C LYS A 71 22.86 22.84 16.27
N GLU A 72 22.93 21.77 17.03
CA GLU A 72 23.96 20.72 16.99
C GLU A 72 23.22 19.36 16.92
N PRO A 73 22.89 18.88 15.73
CA PRO A 73 22.21 17.59 15.59
C PRO A 73 23.14 16.46 16.03
N ASP A 74 22.61 15.52 16.82
CA ASP A 74 23.32 14.27 17.09
C ASP A 74 23.47 13.48 15.78
N THR A 75 24.68 13.47 15.26
CA THR A 75 24.99 12.83 13.98
C THR A 75 24.81 11.31 14.03
N ALA A 76 24.94 10.68 15.20
CA ALA A 76 24.76 9.25 15.37
C ALA A 76 23.24 8.92 15.33
N GLU A 77 22.41 9.70 16.02
CA GLU A 77 20.98 9.51 16.04
C GLU A 77 20.36 9.83 14.67
N LEU A 78 20.83 10.91 14.01
CA LEU A 78 20.40 11.25 12.66
C LEU A 78 20.73 10.15 11.65
N LYS A 79 21.92 9.54 11.77
CA LYS A 79 22.31 8.42 10.94
C LYS A 79 21.43 7.20 11.18
N ALA A 80 21.18 6.85 12.45
CA ALA A 80 20.34 5.71 12.82
C ALA A 80 18.90 5.87 12.29
N THR A 81 18.30 7.04 12.46
CA THR A 81 16.96 7.33 11.94
C THR A 81 16.91 7.34 10.41
N SER A 82 17.99 7.79 9.74
CA SER A 82 18.09 7.74 8.28
C SER A 82 18.18 6.30 7.75
N GLU A 83 18.95 5.45 8.40
CA GLU A 83 19.04 4.03 8.08
C GLU A 83 17.67 3.32 8.30
N GLN A 84 16.97 3.67 9.38
CA GLN A 84 15.63 3.15 9.65
C GLN A 84 14.64 3.57 8.57
N TYR A 85 14.67 4.83 8.13
CA TYR A 85 13.80 5.33 7.07
C TYR A 85 14.04 4.61 5.74
N LEU A 86 15.32 4.45 5.35
CA LEU A 86 15.69 3.70 4.15
C LEU A 86 15.24 2.25 4.22
N LYS A 87 15.36 1.60 5.37
CA LYS A 87 14.90 0.23 5.60
C LYS A 87 13.38 0.12 5.40
N LEU A 88 12.59 1.05 5.93
CA LEU A 88 11.14 1.08 5.74
C LEU A 88 10.76 1.28 4.25
N LEU A 89 11.51 2.11 3.53
CA LEU A 89 11.31 2.27 2.07
C LEU A 89 11.64 0.98 1.31
N ASP A 90 12.74 0.30 1.66
CA ASP A 90 13.12 -0.97 1.05
C ASP A 90 12.09 -2.08 1.35
N GLU A 91 11.53 -2.12 2.55
CA GLU A 91 10.40 -3.00 2.90
C GLU A 91 9.16 -2.71 2.05
N GLY A 92 8.86 -1.42 1.82
CA GLY A 92 7.76 -0.99 0.95
C GLY A 92 7.96 -1.41 -0.50
N ILE A 93 9.16 -1.19 -1.06
CA ILE A 93 9.52 -1.59 -2.43
C ILE A 93 9.40 -3.12 -2.60
N GLU A 94 9.86 -3.89 -1.63
CA GLU A 94 9.75 -5.36 -1.67
C GLU A 94 8.29 -5.81 -1.61
N HIS A 95 7.47 -5.14 -0.79
CA HIS A 95 6.04 -5.40 -0.72
C HIS A 95 5.34 -5.10 -2.06
N GLU A 96 5.63 -3.95 -2.69
CA GLU A 96 5.14 -3.58 -4.03
C GLU A 96 5.50 -4.65 -5.06
N ARG A 97 6.76 -5.04 -5.11
CA ARG A 97 7.26 -6.04 -6.05
C ARG A 97 6.56 -7.38 -5.88
N LYS A 98 6.37 -7.82 -4.66
CA LYS A 98 5.76 -9.11 -4.34
C LYS A 98 4.27 -9.18 -4.71
N HIS A 99 3.58 -8.06 -4.61
CA HIS A 99 2.13 -7.98 -4.84
C HIS A 99 1.76 -7.28 -6.15
N ASN A 100 2.76 -6.93 -6.96
CA ASN A 100 2.58 -6.23 -8.24
C ASN A 100 1.80 -4.91 -8.08
N LEU A 101 2.11 -4.17 -7.00
CA LEU A 101 1.51 -2.89 -6.66
C LEU A 101 2.39 -1.75 -7.15
N THR A 102 1.82 -0.55 -7.28
CA THR A 102 2.56 0.67 -7.62
C THR A 102 2.16 1.73 -6.59
N SER A 103 2.95 1.92 -5.57
CA SER A 103 2.67 2.89 -4.50
C SER A 103 3.76 3.95 -4.32
N GLY A 104 4.75 4.03 -5.22
CA GLY A 104 5.73 5.12 -5.25
C GLY A 104 6.86 5.05 -4.21
N PHE A 105 7.02 3.95 -3.44
CA PHE A 105 8.13 3.81 -2.50
C PHE A 105 9.50 3.91 -3.18
N ALA A 106 9.63 3.41 -4.40
CA ALA A 106 10.86 3.51 -5.16
C ALA A 106 11.22 4.98 -5.47
N GLN A 107 10.26 5.79 -5.87
CA GLN A 107 10.46 7.22 -6.10
C GLN A 107 10.76 7.95 -4.79
N ALA A 108 10.02 7.68 -3.72
CA ALA A 108 10.27 8.25 -2.40
C ALA A 108 11.69 7.94 -1.90
N ARG A 109 12.23 6.77 -2.22
CA ARG A 109 13.60 6.41 -1.88
C ARG A 109 14.63 7.28 -2.62
N VAL A 110 14.44 7.49 -3.91
CA VAL A 110 15.31 8.35 -4.71
C VAL A 110 15.30 9.79 -4.19
N ASP A 111 14.11 10.31 -3.94
CA ASP A 111 13.92 11.68 -3.44
C ASP A 111 14.54 11.86 -2.04
N TYR A 112 14.40 10.85 -1.18
CA TYR A 112 14.99 10.88 0.15
C TYR A 112 16.51 10.84 0.13
N VAL A 113 17.13 10.01 -0.70
CA VAL A 113 18.59 9.97 -0.86
C VAL A 113 19.11 11.32 -1.36
N SER A 114 18.47 11.89 -2.37
CA SER A 114 18.80 13.23 -2.89
C SER A 114 18.68 14.33 -1.81
N PHE A 115 17.65 14.24 -0.97
CA PHE A 115 17.49 15.16 0.16
C PHE A 115 18.62 15.01 1.19
N LEU A 116 18.99 13.79 1.57
CA LEU A 116 20.10 13.54 2.51
C LEU A 116 21.44 14.08 1.98
N GLU A 117 21.71 13.89 0.70
CA GLU A 117 22.93 14.43 0.08
C GLU A 117 22.96 15.96 0.15
N ALA A 118 21.86 16.61 -0.21
CA ALA A 118 21.73 18.06 -0.12
C ALA A 118 21.86 18.57 1.34
N PHE A 119 21.23 17.86 2.29
CA PHE A 119 21.33 18.17 3.71
C PHE A 119 22.79 18.07 4.20
N ASN A 120 23.50 16.98 3.89
CA ASN A 120 24.88 16.79 4.29
C ASN A 120 25.82 17.85 3.70
N GLN A 121 25.61 18.25 2.45
CA GLN A 121 26.38 19.33 1.83
C GLN A 121 26.15 20.67 2.54
N THR A 122 24.90 21.00 2.82
CA THR A 122 24.51 22.26 3.48
C THR A 122 25.00 22.30 4.93
N HIS A 123 24.91 21.18 5.65
CA HIS A 123 25.39 21.08 7.01
C HIS A 123 26.91 21.26 7.11
N ARG A 124 27.69 20.73 6.16
CA ARG A 124 29.14 20.98 6.07
C ARG A 124 29.49 22.44 5.84
N GLN A 125 28.58 23.22 5.29
CA GLN A 125 28.72 24.68 5.08
C GLN A 125 28.26 25.49 6.30
N GLY A 126 27.85 24.85 7.40
CA GLY A 126 27.39 25.51 8.61
C GLY A 126 25.97 26.11 8.51
N LEU A 127 25.22 25.72 7.49
CA LEU A 127 23.83 26.14 7.29
C LEU A 127 22.86 25.10 7.86
N ASN A 128 21.78 25.56 8.47
CA ASN A 128 20.73 24.70 9.05
C ASN A 128 19.51 24.65 8.12
N LEU A 129 18.67 23.66 8.32
CA LEU A 129 17.42 23.47 7.57
C LEU A 129 16.53 24.72 7.60
N SER A 130 16.45 25.41 8.76
CA SER A 130 15.63 26.61 8.95
C SER A 130 16.09 27.83 8.11
N ASN A 131 17.35 27.87 7.70
CA ASN A 131 17.94 28.99 6.95
C ASN A 131 18.13 28.67 5.46
N ASN A 132 17.71 27.49 5.00
CA ASN A 132 17.83 27.07 3.62
C ASN A 132 16.46 26.70 3.02
N ASN A 133 15.94 27.61 2.21
CA ASN A 133 14.63 27.44 1.55
C ASN A 133 14.60 26.23 0.60
N ASP A 134 15.72 25.88 -0.06
CA ASP A 134 15.77 24.74 -0.97
C ASP A 134 15.61 23.41 -0.18
N LEU A 135 16.33 23.26 0.92
CA LEU A 135 16.17 22.09 1.79
C LEU A 135 14.77 21.98 2.38
N THR A 136 14.19 23.12 2.81
CA THR A 136 12.82 23.15 3.33
C THR A 136 11.81 22.73 2.25
N ASN A 137 12.00 23.19 1.02
CA ASN A 137 11.13 22.81 -0.10
C ASN A 137 11.26 21.32 -0.44
N ARG A 138 12.47 20.76 -0.48
CA ARG A 138 12.71 19.32 -0.69
C ARG A 138 12.09 18.47 0.40
N PHE A 139 12.24 18.87 1.66
CA PHE A 139 11.61 18.20 2.79
C PHE A 139 10.07 18.21 2.68
N ASN A 140 9.49 19.37 2.35
CA ASN A 140 8.04 19.48 2.15
C ASN A 140 7.55 18.63 0.97
N ALA A 141 8.33 18.51 -0.11
CA ALA A 141 8.02 17.65 -1.24
C ALA A 141 7.99 16.17 -0.83
N LEU A 142 8.99 15.70 -0.07
CA LEU A 142 9.01 14.35 0.50
C LEU A 142 7.78 14.07 1.38
N ARG A 143 7.49 14.99 2.29
CA ARG A 143 6.32 14.86 3.18
C ARG A 143 5.01 14.80 2.40
N ASN A 144 4.86 15.65 1.39
CA ASN A 144 3.64 15.72 0.58
C ASN A 144 3.52 14.50 -0.36
N GLY A 145 4.63 14.00 -0.90
CA GLY A 145 4.67 12.77 -1.68
C GLY A 145 4.07 11.59 -0.89
N LEU A 146 4.51 11.39 0.35
CA LEU A 146 3.96 10.37 1.24
C LEU A 146 2.45 10.52 1.52
N ILE A 147 1.92 11.76 1.52
CA ILE A 147 0.49 12.03 1.74
C ILE A 147 -0.33 11.68 0.49
N THR A 148 0.19 11.97 -0.69
CA THR A 148 -0.50 11.72 -1.97
C THR A 148 -0.59 10.22 -2.25
N GLU A 149 0.46 9.48 -1.97
CA GLU A 149 0.49 8.00 -2.05
C GLU A 149 -0.57 7.35 -1.12
N HIS A 150 -0.75 7.92 0.08
CA HIS A 150 -1.76 7.47 1.03
C HIS A 150 -3.19 7.63 0.51
N LYS A 151 -3.44 8.68 -0.28
CA LYS A 151 -4.75 8.98 -0.83
C LYS A 151 -5.12 8.02 -1.97
N HIS A 152 -4.16 7.66 -2.80
CA HIS A 152 -4.34 6.68 -3.89
C HIS A 152 -4.51 5.24 -3.42
N ALA A 153 -4.06 4.91 -2.21
CA ALA A 153 -4.25 3.58 -1.62
C ALA A 153 -5.65 3.39 -0.99
N LEU A 154 -6.41 4.49 -0.82
CA LEU A 154 -7.76 4.49 -0.23
C LEU A 154 -8.89 4.62 -1.27
N ASP A 155 -8.58 5.04 -2.50
CA ASP A 155 -9.49 5.10 -3.65
C ASP A 155 -9.43 3.79 -4.47
#